data_d892fab2c411ccf624c4b620835405b1
#
_entry.id   d892fab2c411ccf624c4b620835405b1
#
_cell.length_a   1.000
_cell.length_b   1.000
_cell.length_c   1.000
_cell.angle_alpha   90.00
_cell.angle_beta   90.00
_cell.angle_gamma   90.00
#
_symmetry.space_group_name_H-M   'P 1'
#
loop_
_entity.id
_entity.type
_entity.pdbx_description
1 polymer ?
#
loop_
_entity_poly.entity_id
_entity_poly.type
_entity_poly.pdbx_seq_one_letter_code
_entity_poly.pdbx_strand_id
1 'polypeptide(L)'
;GGVLEEYGRDLTRLAAQGAFDPFVGREAELRRMLQVLARREENNPLLVGESGTGRTALVEALASKIASGEVPEMLADRRIITLDAGELVAGARLRGPLEERMRAVLDAVRDSGGRVILFLPNLANFLRTKGGAGDMLANALSHGEVRALARCTPDELREIHDDASALSRRFVSIQIDPPTSEEALAILQGIKPRFEEAHGVSISEPALESAVKFARRYV
;
A
#
# COMPACT_ATOMS: atom_id res chain seq x y z
N GLY A 1 0.38 14.45 18.87
CA GLY A 1 0.22 13.47 17.82
C GLY A 1 -1.23 13.05 17.69
N GLY A 2 -1.73 12.96 16.48
CA GLY A 2 -3.09 12.52 16.22
C GLY A 2 -3.22 11.00 16.28
N VAL A 3 -4.47 10.51 16.30
CA VAL A 3 -4.80 9.08 16.29
C VAL A 3 -4.14 8.35 15.10
N LEU A 4 -4.10 8.98 13.93
CA LEU A 4 -3.49 8.39 12.73
C LEU A 4 -1.98 8.21 12.86
N GLU A 5 -1.29 9.10 13.55
CA GLU A 5 0.15 9.01 13.79
C GLU A 5 0.48 7.96 14.86
N GLU A 6 -0.46 7.67 15.74
CA GLU A 6 -0.30 6.65 16.78
C GLU A 6 -0.41 5.23 16.20
N TYR A 7 -1.35 4.98 15.31
CA TYR A 7 -1.64 3.65 14.74
C TYR A 7 -1.17 3.47 13.31
N GLY A 8 -0.72 4.53 12.66
CA GLY A 8 -0.35 4.52 11.26
C GLY A 8 1.04 5.09 11.02
N ARG A 9 1.48 4.87 9.79
CA ARG A 9 2.75 5.37 9.27
C ARG A 9 2.48 6.23 8.05
N ASP A 10 2.90 7.49 8.10
CA ASP A 10 2.70 8.43 7.01
C ASP A 10 3.74 8.22 5.90
N LEU A 11 3.34 7.51 4.84
CA LEU A 11 4.21 7.19 3.72
C LEU A 11 4.56 8.42 2.88
N THR A 12 3.65 9.37 2.75
CA THR A 12 3.88 10.60 1.98
C THR A 12 4.93 11.46 2.66
N ARG A 13 4.91 11.54 3.98
CA ARG A 13 5.94 12.23 4.76
C ARG A 13 7.30 11.55 4.62
N LEU A 14 7.34 10.21 4.70
CA LEU A 14 8.56 9.45 4.49
C LEU A 14 9.13 9.65 3.08
N ALA A 15 8.26 9.67 2.08
CA ALA A 15 8.67 9.94 0.70
C ALA A 15 9.31 11.34 0.56
N ALA A 16 8.73 12.35 1.18
CA ALA A 16 9.27 13.71 1.19
C ALA A 16 10.65 13.79 1.86
N GLN A 17 10.94 12.88 2.79
CA GLN A 17 12.24 12.77 3.45
C GLN A 17 13.25 11.91 2.67
N GLY A 18 12.89 11.42 1.49
CA GLY A 18 13.76 10.57 0.66
C GLY A 18 13.96 9.15 1.18
N ALA A 19 13.00 8.64 1.97
CA ALA A 19 13.11 7.33 2.61
C ALA A 19 12.99 6.14 1.65
N PHE A 20 12.42 6.34 0.45
CA PHE A 20 12.15 5.27 -0.49
C PHE A 20 13.13 5.23 -1.64
N ASP A 21 13.41 4.02 -2.15
CA ASP A 21 14.21 3.81 -3.33
C ASP A 21 13.54 4.38 -4.58
N PRO A 22 14.32 4.75 -5.62
CA PRO A 22 13.76 5.17 -6.89
C PRO A 22 12.86 4.08 -7.47
N PHE A 23 11.68 4.48 -7.95
CA PHE A 23 10.76 3.57 -8.61
C PHE A 23 11.14 3.40 -10.08
N VAL A 24 11.32 2.15 -10.50
CA VAL A 24 11.70 1.79 -11.86
C VAL A 24 10.76 0.69 -12.37
N GLY A 25 10.22 0.87 -13.56
CA GLY A 25 9.26 -0.04 -14.16
C GLY A 25 7.84 0.13 -13.62
N ARG A 26 6.92 -0.71 -14.06
CA ARG A 26 5.52 -0.75 -13.61
C ARG A 26 4.75 0.57 -13.75
N GLU A 27 5.09 1.39 -14.72
CA GLU A 27 4.41 2.65 -15.00
C GLU A 27 2.94 2.44 -15.36
N ALA A 28 2.62 1.32 -16.03
CA ALA A 28 1.23 0.98 -16.39
C ALA A 28 0.38 0.71 -15.15
N GLU A 29 0.90 -0.06 -14.19
CA GLU A 29 0.22 -0.38 -12.93
C GLU A 29 0.08 0.85 -12.06
N LEU A 30 1.10 1.69 -11.98
CA LEU A 30 1.04 2.95 -11.25
C LEU A 30 0.00 3.89 -11.85
N ARG A 31 -0.05 4.00 -13.17
CA ARG A 31 -1.07 4.79 -13.89
C ARG A 31 -2.46 4.27 -13.60
N ARG A 32 -2.66 2.96 -13.63
CA ARG A 32 -3.96 2.36 -13.34
C ARG A 32 -4.39 2.64 -11.89
N MET A 33 -3.48 2.56 -10.96
CA MET A 33 -3.74 2.88 -9.55
C MET A 33 -4.19 4.34 -9.38
N LEU A 34 -3.50 5.27 -10.05
CA LEU A 34 -3.88 6.69 -10.09
C LEU A 34 -5.26 6.90 -10.72
N GLN A 35 -5.55 6.20 -11.81
CA GLN A 35 -6.85 6.27 -12.49
C GLN A 35 -7.99 5.80 -11.59
N VAL A 36 -7.80 4.70 -10.86
CA VAL A 36 -8.80 4.18 -9.93
C VAL A 36 -9.02 5.16 -8.77
N LEU A 37 -7.95 5.65 -8.17
CA LEU A 37 -8.04 6.62 -7.07
C LEU A 37 -8.71 7.93 -7.47
N ALA A 38 -8.63 8.30 -8.74
CA ALA A 38 -9.24 9.53 -9.27
C ALA A 38 -10.74 9.40 -9.56
N ARG A 39 -11.32 8.21 -9.51
CA ARG A 39 -12.75 8.00 -9.74
C ARG A 39 -13.60 8.57 -8.60
N ARG A 40 -14.85 8.88 -8.89
CA ARG A 40 -15.83 9.28 -7.87
C ARG A 40 -16.33 8.11 -7.07
N GLU A 41 -16.51 6.95 -7.73
CA GLU A 41 -16.97 5.69 -7.16
C GLU A 41 -16.00 4.60 -7.57
N GLU A 42 -16.04 3.44 -6.89
CA GLU A 42 -15.13 2.33 -7.16
C GLU A 42 -13.67 2.81 -7.22
N ASN A 43 -13.28 3.59 -6.21
CA ASN A 43 -12.05 4.34 -6.18
C ASN A 43 -11.01 3.79 -5.19
N ASN A 44 -11.18 2.54 -4.76
CA ASN A 44 -10.27 1.87 -3.83
C ASN A 44 -9.49 0.76 -4.54
N PRO A 45 -8.22 0.98 -4.92
CA PRO A 45 -7.42 -0.05 -5.58
C PRO A 45 -7.02 -1.17 -4.62
N LEU A 46 -7.08 -2.42 -5.10
CA LEU A 46 -6.52 -3.58 -4.43
C LEU A 46 -5.43 -4.18 -5.28
N LEU A 47 -4.20 -4.09 -4.83
CA LEU A 47 -3.04 -4.67 -5.51
C LEU A 47 -2.95 -6.16 -5.20
N VAL A 48 -3.15 -6.99 -6.22
CA VAL A 48 -3.16 -8.45 -6.10
C VAL A 48 -1.90 -9.03 -6.73
N GLY A 49 -1.11 -9.72 -5.95
CA GLY A 49 0.11 -10.36 -6.43
C GLY A 49 0.77 -11.17 -5.32
N GLU A 50 1.66 -12.07 -5.72
CA GLU A 50 2.45 -12.84 -4.77
C GLU A 50 3.44 -11.95 -4.01
N SER A 51 3.89 -12.42 -2.86
CA SER A 51 4.93 -11.73 -2.10
C SER A 51 6.18 -11.50 -2.96
N GLY A 52 6.77 -10.32 -2.85
CA GLY A 52 7.96 -9.96 -3.62
C GLY A 52 7.71 -9.46 -5.05
N THR A 53 6.44 -9.29 -5.47
CA THR A 53 6.13 -8.75 -6.81
C THR A 53 6.24 -7.24 -6.94
N GLY A 54 6.52 -6.52 -5.86
CA GLY A 54 6.68 -5.07 -5.88
C GLY A 54 5.40 -4.27 -5.55
N ARG A 55 4.43 -4.89 -4.91
CA ARG A 55 3.18 -4.23 -4.49
C ARG A 55 3.43 -3.05 -3.54
N THR A 56 4.34 -3.23 -2.58
CA THR A 56 4.72 -2.16 -1.65
C THR A 56 5.48 -1.04 -2.35
N ALA A 57 6.39 -1.38 -3.26
CA ALA A 57 7.13 -0.40 -4.06
C ALA A 57 6.20 0.50 -4.88
N LEU A 58 5.09 -0.04 -5.41
CA LEU A 58 4.07 0.74 -6.10
C LEU A 58 3.39 1.77 -5.19
N VAL A 59 3.08 1.39 -3.96
CA VAL A 59 2.48 2.31 -2.98
C VAL A 59 3.48 3.39 -2.56
N GLU A 60 4.73 3.02 -2.35
CA GLU A 60 5.81 3.97 -2.05
C GLU A 60 6.06 4.94 -3.22
N ALA A 61 5.97 4.44 -4.46
CA ALA A 61 6.06 5.27 -5.66
C ALA A 61 4.90 6.27 -5.75
N LEU A 62 3.68 5.85 -5.42
CA LEU A 62 2.54 6.75 -5.36
C LEU A 62 2.75 7.83 -4.30
N ALA A 63 3.21 7.45 -3.11
CA ALA A 63 3.52 8.39 -2.04
C ALA A 63 4.58 9.41 -2.48
N SER A 64 5.61 8.97 -3.19
CA SER A 64 6.66 9.83 -3.74
C SER A 64 6.12 10.81 -4.78
N LYS A 65 5.21 10.36 -5.66
CA LYS A 65 4.56 11.24 -6.65
C LYS A 65 3.68 12.29 -6.00
N ILE A 66 2.94 11.92 -4.96
CA ILE A 66 2.14 12.90 -4.20
C ILE A 66 3.05 13.92 -3.52
N ALA A 67 4.12 13.47 -2.89
CA ALA A 67 5.07 14.34 -2.20
C ALA A 67 5.76 15.34 -3.16
N SER A 68 6.05 14.92 -4.40
CA SER A 68 6.66 15.77 -5.43
C SER A 68 5.66 16.61 -6.23
N GLY A 69 4.36 16.40 -6.04
CA GLY A 69 3.31 17.08 -6.79
C GLY A 69 3.04 16.52 -8.19
N GLU A 70 3.61 15.37 -8.55
CA GLU A 70 3.47 14.71 -9.85
C GLU A 70 2.22 13.85 -9.95
N VAL A 71 1.09 14.37 -9.53
CA VAL A 71 -0.22 13.68 -9.53
C VAL A 71 -1.30 14.59 -10.07
N PRO A 72 -2.45 14.03 -10.53
CA PRO A 72 -3.61 14.84 -10.85
C PRO A 72 -4.04 15.72 -9.67
N GLU A 73 -4.62 16.89 -9.98
CA GLU A 73 -5.00 17.89 -8.98
C GLU A 73 -5.86 17.31 -7.84
N MET A 74 -6.76 16.40 -8.17
CA MET A 74 -7.63 15.78 -7.17
C MET A 74 -6.90 14.84 -6.19
N LEU A 75 -5.64 14.50 -6.46
CA LEU A 75 -4.78 13.73 -5.55
C LEU A 75 -3.67 14.59 -4.95
N ALA A 76 -3.58 15.87 -5.32
CA ALA A 76 -2.63 16.79 -4.74
C ALA A 76 -2.88 16.96 -3.23
N ASP A 77 -1.83 17.11 -2.46
CA ASP A 77 -1.87 17.28 -1.01
C ASP A 77 -2.53 16.15 -0.23
N ARG A 78 -2.72 14.98 -0.86
CA ARG A 78 -3.19 13.78 -0.14
C ARG A 78 -2.04 13.19 0.67
N ARG A 79 -2.40 12.46 1.72
CA ARG A 79 -1.47 11.73 2.57
C ARG A 79 -1.85 10.25 2.54
N ILE A 80 -0.86 9.39 2.35
CA ILE A 80 -1.06 7.95 2.45
C ILE A 80 -0.58 7.50 3.82
N ILE A 81 -1.48 6.95 4.60
CA ILE A 81 -1.20 6.47 5.96
C ILE A 81 -1.47 4.98 6.03
N THR A 82 -0.45 4.21 6.39
CA THR A 82 -0.57 2.77 6.58
C THR A 82 -1.39 2.47 7.83
N LEU A 83 -2.35 1.57 7.71
CA LEU A 83 -3.09 1.01 8.83
C LEU A 83 -2.98 -0.51 8.79
N ASP A 84 -2.31 -1.08 9.76
CA ASP A 84 -2.14 -2.52 9.91
C ASP A 84 -3.09 -3.05 10.99
N ALA A 85 -3.85 -4.11 10.67
CA ALA A 85 -4.78 -4.72 11.60
C ALA A 85 -4.07 -5.30 12.84
N GLY A 86 -2.88 -5.85 12.64
CA GLY A 86 -2.08 -6.40 13.74
C GLY A 86 -1.63 -5.33 14.74
N GLU A 87 -1.17 -4.20 14.25
CA GLU A 87 -0.78 -3.07 15.10
C GLU A 87 -1.97 -2.48 15.86
N LEU A 88 -3.11 -2.40 15.19
CA LEU A 88 -4.35 -1.95 15.81
C LEU A 88 -4.79 -2.88 16.94
N VAL A 89 -4.69 -4.19 16.75
CA VAL A 89 -4.99 -5.21 17.76
C VAL A 89 -3.97 -5.18 18.89
N ALA A 90 -2.68 -5.15 18.60
CA ALA A 90 -1.61 -5.13 19.59
C ALA A 90 -1.73 -3.92 20.53
N GLY A 91 -2.07 -2.79 19.99
CA GLY A 91 -2.37 -1.59 20.78
C GLY A 91 -3.61 -1.73 21.66
N ALA A 92 -4.57 -2.63 21.36
CA ALA A 92 -5.86 -2.77 22.05
C ALA A 92 -5.77 -3.18 23.52
N ARG A 93 -4.66 -3.77 23.93
CA ARG A 93 -4.45 -4.17 25.34
C ARG A 93 -4.29 -2.98 26.29
N LEU A 94 -3.96 -1.82 25.77
CA LEU A 94 -3.59 -0.66 26.56
C LEU A 94 -4.62 0.47 26.57
N ARG A 95 -5.56 0.53 25.60
CA ARG A 95 -6.39 1.72 25.39
C ARG A 95 -7.84 1.47 24.96
N GLY A 96 -8.44 0.38 25.37
CA GLY A 96 -9.85 0.09 25.11
C GLY A 96 -10.08 -0.93 23.97
N PRO A 97 -11.35 -1.23 23.65
CA PRO A 97 -11.71 -2.22 22.66
C PRO A 97 -11.25 -1.86 21.25
N LEU A 98 -10.97 -2.88 20.46
CA LEU A 98 -10.57 -2.73 19.04
C LEU A 98 -11.55 -1.87 18.24
N GLU A 99 -12.85 -2.03 18.48
CA GLU A 99 -13.90 -1.26 17.80
C GLU A 99 -13.78 0.25 18.06
N GLU A 100 -13.50 0.66 19.29
CA GLU A 100 -13.31 2.07 19.64
C GLU A 100 -12.11 2.66 18.93
N ARG A 101 -11.03 1.89 18.78
CA ARG A 101 -9.83 2.32 18.05
C ARG A 101 -10.09 2.45 16.57
N MET A 102 -10.75 1.46 15.99
CA MET A 102 -11.14 1.52 14.57
C MET A 102 -12.05 2.71 14.30
N ARG A 103 -13.00 2.95 15.19
CA ARG A 103 -13.87 4.14 15.11
C ARG A 103 -13.06 5.44 15.16
N ALA A 104 -12.13 5.54 16.10
CA ALA A 104 -11.28 6.73 16.22
C ALA A 104 -10.44 6.98 14.97
N VAL A 105 -9.87 5.93 14.39
CA VAL A 105 -9.11 6.01 13.13
C VAL A 105 -10.01 6.47 11.98
N LEU A 106 -11.17 5.85 11.81
CA LEU A 106 -12.11 6.21 10.74
C LEU A 106 -12.64 7.64 10.89
N ASP A 107 -12.94 8.06 12.10
CA ASP A 107 -13.36 9.45 12.36
C ASP A 107 -12.24 10.44 12.01
N ALA A 108 -10.99 10.14 12.37
CA ALA A 108 -9.86 10.98 12.00
C ALA A 108 -9.66 11.08 10.48
N VAL A 109 -9.89 9.98 9.76
CA VAL A 109 -9.84 9.98 8.28
C VAL A 109 -10.97 10.85 7.70
N ARG A 110 -12.19 10.70 8.20
CA ARG A 110 -13.33 11.52 7.79
C ARG A 110 -13.09 13.01 8.06
N ASP A 111 -12.57 13.34 9.24
CA ASP A 111 -12.28 14.72 9.65
C ASP A 111 -11.18 15.35 8.80
N SER A 112 -10.36 14.56 8.12
CA SER A 112 -9.36 15.07 7.17
C SER A 112 -9.98 15.67 5.91
N GLY A 113 -11.27 15.49 5.66
CA GLY A 113 -11.95 15.99 4.48
C GLY A 113 -11.46 15.34 3.17
N GLY A 114 -11.10 14.08 3.21
CA GLY A 114 -10.60 13.33 2.06
C GLY A 114 -9.09 13.47 1.80
N ARG A 115 -8.36 14.13 2.68
CA ARG A 115 -6.89 14.28 2.54
C ARG A 115 -6.14 13.00 2.82
N VAL A 116 -6.66 12.14 3.65
CA VAL A 116 -6.03 10.87 4.03
C VAL A 116 -6.57 9.73 3.18
N ILE A 117 -5.65 8.98 2.58
CA ILE A 117 -5.92 7.70 1.93
C ILE A 117 -5.27 6.63 2.80
N LEU A 118 -6.06 5.67 3.28
CA LEU A 118 -5.52 4.56 4.06
C LEU A 118 -4.82 3.55 3.15
N PHE A 119 -3.64 3.11 3.53
CA PHE A 119 -3.01 1.93 2.94
C PHE A 119 -3.14 0.75 3.90
N LEU A 120 -3.74 -0.33 3.40
CA LEU A 120 -4.03 -1.55 4.14
C LEU A 120 -3.13 -2.68 3.61
N PRO A 121 -1.93 -2.88 4.19
CA PRO A 121 -0.97 -3.85 3.67
C PRO A 121 -1.41 -5.30 3.83
N ASN A 122 -2.30 -5.57 4.78
CA ASN A 122 -2.80 -6.90 5.12
C ASN A 122 -4.33 -6.89 5.17
N LEU A 123 -4.98 -6.64 4.04
CA LEU A 123 -6.45 -6.52 3.98
C LEU A 123 -7.17 -7.74 4.56
N ALA A 124 -6.70 -8.95 4.26
CA ALA A 124 -7.29 -10.18 4.77
C ALA A 124 -7.31 -10.25 6.31
N ASN A 125 -6.34 -9.64 6.99
CA ASN A 125 -6.30 -9.64 8.44
C ASN A 125 -7.47 -8.89 9.09
N PHE A 126 -8.07 -7.93 8.39
CA PHE A 126 -9.28 -7.26 8.88
C PHE A 126 -10.48 -8.21 8.95
N LEU A 127 -10.54 -9.20 8.06
CA LEU A 127 -11.57 -10.25 8.08
C LEU A 127 -11.36 -11.24 9.23
N ARG A 128 -10.10 -11.54 9.53
CA ARG A 128 -9.71 -12.48 10.61
C ARG A 128 -9.79 -11.86 11.99
N THR A 129 -9.92 -10.54 12.06
CA THR A 129 -9.95 -9.80 13.32
C THR A 129 -11.33 -9.89 13.95
N LYS A 130 -11.40 -10.34 15.19
CA LYS A 130 -12.64 -10.34 15.97
C LYS A 130 -13.06 -8.92 16.33
N GLY A 131 -14.35 -8.66 16.43
CA GLY A 131 -14.88 -7.38 16.88
C GLY A 131 -15.38 -6.45 15.77
N GLY A 132 -15.60 -6.95 14.56
CA GLY A 132 -16.28 -6.21 13.50
C GLY A 132 -15.48 -5.11 12.83
N ALA A 133 -14.14 -5.07 12.99
CA ALA A 133 -13.29 -4.06 12.37
C ALA A 133 -13.39 -4.07 10.83
N GLY A 134 -13.47 -5.26 10.22
CA GLY A 134 -13.67 -5.41 8.78
C GLY A 134 -15.00 -4.84 8.30
N ASP A 135 -16.07 -5.08 9.04
CA ASP A 135 -17.41 -4.55 8.72
C ASP A 135 -17.45 -3.02 8.88
N MET A 136 -16.83 -2.49 9.91
CA MET A 136 -16.72 -1.03 10.10
C MET A 136 -15.98 -0.39 8.94
N LEU A 137 -14.88 -1.00 8.50
CA LEU A 137 -14.10 -0.53 7.35
C LEU A 137 -14.93 -0.60 6.06
N ALA A 138 -15.58 -1.72 5.78
CA ALA A 138 -16.44 -1.88 4.61
C ALA A 138 -17.56 -0.84 4.56
N ASN A 139 -18.18 -0.57 5.69
CA ASN A 139 -19.23 0.43 5.81
C ASN A 139 -18.70 1.84 5.53
N ALA A 140 -17.56 2.21 6.10
CA ALA A 140 -16.92 3.50 5.86
C ALA A 140 -16.54 3.70 4.38
N LEU A 141 -16.01 2.66 3.74
CA LEU A 141 -15.67 2.70 2.31
C LEU A 141 -16.92 2.83 1.43
N SER A 142 -18.03 2.21 1.82
CA SER A 142 -19.27 2.25 1.05
C SER A 142 -19.90 3.64 0.99
N HIS A 143 -19.70 4.46 2.00
CA HIS A 143 -20.24 5.82 2.06
C HIS A 143 -19.36 6.85 1.35
N GLY A 144 -18.21 6.44 0.84
CA GLY A 144 -17.28 7.33 0.13
C GLY A 144 -16.55 8.36 1.00
N GLU A 145 -16.73 8.29 2.31
CA GLU A 145 -16.09 9.19 3.27
C GLU A 145 -14.62 8.81 3.54
N VAL A 146 -14.30 7.54 3.33
CA VAL A 146 -12.97 6.97 3.52
C VAL A 146 -12.53 6.33 2.22
N ARG A 147 -11.32 6.63 1.78
CA ARG A 147 -10.68 5.95 0.65
C ARG A 147 -9.54 5.09 1.14
N ALA A 148 -9.38 3.95 0.52
CA ALA A 148 -8.33 3.01 0.86
C ALA A 148 -7.65 2.43 -0.37
N LEU A 149 -6.40 2.08 -0.18
CA LEU A 149 -5.57 1.34 -1.11
C LEU A 149 -5.07 0.12 -0.34
N ALA A 150 -5.19 -1.06 -0.91
CA ALA A 150 -4.87 -2.29 -0.20
C ALA A 150 -4.01 -3.23 -1.05
N ARG A 151 -3.44 -4.22 -0.41
CA ARG A 151 -2.77 -5.32 -1.08
C ARG A 151 -3.17 -6.66 -0.48
N CYS A 152 -3.13 -7.70 -1.32
CA CYS A 152 -3.30 -9.09 -0.90
C CYS A 152 -2.62 -10.03 -1.91
N THR A 153 -2.46 -11.29 -1.51
CA THR A 153 -2.08 -12.36 -2.43
C THR A 153 -3.31 -12.90 -3.17
N PRO A 154 -3.13 -13.66 -4.27
CA PRO A 154 -4.27 -14.31 -4.94
C PRO A 154 -5.05 -15.26 -4.01
N ASP A 155 -4.37 -15.96 -3.12
CA ASP A 155 -5.03 -16.84 -2.13
C ASP A 155 -5.85 -16.04 -1.13
N GLU A 156 -5.31 -14.96 -0.62
CA GLU A 156 -6.03 -14.04 0.26
C GLU A 156 -7.23 -13.39 -0.45
N LEU A 157 -7.11 -13.09 -1.74
CA LEU A 157 -8.23 -12.56 -2.53
C LEU A 157 -9.39 -13.56 -2.58
N ARG A 158 -9.11 -14.85 -2.76
CA ARG A 158 -10.13 -15.90 -2.71
C ARG A 158 -10.80 -15.95 -1.34
N GLU A 159 -10.02 -15.89 -0.26
CA GLU A 159 -10.53 -15.82 1.10
C GLU A 159 -11.45 -14.62 1.30
N ILE A 160 -11.06 -13.44 0.82
CA ILE A 160 -11.85 -12.21 0.90
C ILE A 160 -13.16 -12.36 0.12
N HIS A 161 -13.15 -13.00 -1.05
CA HIS A 161 -14.36 -13.22 -1.85
C HIS A 161 -15.29 -14.28 -1.25
N ASP A 162 -14.74 -15.32 -0.63
CA ASP A 162 -15.50 -16.39 0.01
C ASP A 162 -16.15 -15.93 1.31
N ASP A 163 -15.58 -14.94 1.97
CA ASP A 163 -16.17 -14.29 3.11
C ASP A 163 -17.38 -13.49 2.64
N ALA A 164 -18.55 -13.72 3.24
CA ALA A 164 -19.79 -13.00 2.93
C ALA A 164 -19.74 -11.51 3.28
N SER A 165 -18.61 -11.00 3.72
CA SER A 165 -18.42 -9.59 4.05
C SER A 165 -18.53 -8.70 2.82
N ALA A 166 -19.04 -7.50 3.03
CA ALA A 166 -19.12 -6.49 1.98
C ALA A 166 -17.73 -5.91 1.58
N LEU A 167 -16.66 -6.28 2.29
CA LEU A 167 -15.34 -5.66 2.13
C LEU A 167 -14.77 -5.89 0.73
N SER A 168 -14.89 -7.10 0.17
CA SER A 168 -14.39 -7.44 -1.16
C SER A 168 -14.98 -6.57 -2.28
N ARG A 169 -16.24 -6.17 -2.12
CA ARG A 169 -16.97 -5.37 -3.12
C ARG A 169 -16.54 -3.91 -3.15
N ARG A 170 -15.74 -3.47 -2.20
CA ARG A 170 -15.31 -2.07 -2.06
C ARG A 170 -14.02 -1.77 -2.81
N PHE A 171 -13.39 -2.79 -3.38
CA PHE A 171 -12.09 -2.67 -4.04
C PHE A 171 -12.14 -3.01 -5.52
N VAL A 172 -11.32 -2.32 -6.30
CA VAL A 172 -11.03 -2.63 -7.70
C VAL A 172 -9.68 -3.33 -7.76
N SER A 173 -9.66 -4.59 -8.18
CA SER A 173 -8.43 -5.39 -8.26
C SER A 173 -7.53 -4.93 -9.40
N ILE A 174 -6.25 -4.78 -9.08
CA ILE A 174 -5.18 -4.53 -10.05
C ILE A 174 -4.17 -5.67 -9.89
N GLN A 175 -4.01 -6.47 -10.94
CA GLN A 175 -3.08 -7.59 -10.95
C GLN A 175 -1.65 -7.10 -11.06
N ILE A 176 -0.79 -7.56 -10.15
CA ILE A 176 0.65 -7.28 -10.17
C ILE A 176 1.38 -8.60 -10.38
N ASP A 177 1.92 -8.77 -11.57
CA ASP A 177 2.69 -9.95 -11.92
C ASP A 177 4.15 -9.82 -11.48
N PRO A 178 4.87 -10.95 -11.28
CA PRO A 178 6.29 -10.90 -11.02
C PRO A 178 7.03 -10.15 -12.12
N PRO A 179 8.09 -9.38 -11.79
CA PRO A 179 8.86 -8.69 -12.81
C PRO A 179 9.54 -9.69 -13.75
N THR A 180 9.63 -9.34 -15.03
CA THR A 180 10.47 -10.06 -15.99
C THR A 180 11.95 -9.91 -15.60
N SER A 181 12.85 -10.71 -16.19
CA SER A 181 14.30 -10.55 -15.96
C SER A 181 14.79 -9.15 -16.31
N GLU A 182 14.29 -8.61 -17.40
CA GLU A 182 14.63 -7.29 -17.88
C GLU A 182 14.15 -6.20 -16.90
N GLU A 183 12.90 -6.30 -16.46
CA GLU A 183 12.35 -5.40 -15.43
C GLU A 183 13.08 -5.53 -14.10
N ALA A 184 13.39 -6.74 -13.66
CA ALA A 184 14.13 -6.98 -12.42
C ALA A 184 15.55 -6.39 -12.48
N LEU A 185 16.22 -6.51 -13.62
CA LEU A 185 17.52 -5.89 -13.81
C LEU A 185 17.43 -4.37 -13.75
N ALA A 186 16.43 -3.78 -14.40
CA ALA A 186 16.20 -2.34 -14.37
C ALA A 186 15.94 -1.82 -12.95
N ILE A 187 15.17 -2.58 -12.14
CA ILE A 187 14.93 -2.26 -10.73
C ILE A 187 16.25 -2.27 -9.94
N LEU A 188 17.07 -3.30 -10.11
CA LEU A 188 18.37 -3.41 -9.43
C LEU A 188 19.31 -2.29 -9.85
N GLN A 189 19.34 -1.92 -11.12
CA GLN A 189 20.10 -0.78 -11.62
C GLN A 189 19.64 0.54 -10.99
N GLY A 190 18.35 0.69 -10.75
CA GLY A 190 17.78 1.88 -10.10
C GLY A 190 18.18 2.03 -8.64
N ILE A 191 18.28 0.94 -7.89
CA ILE A 191 18.66 0.97 -6.46
C ILE A 191 20.17 0.89 -6.22
N LYS A 192 20.93 0.46 -7.22
CA LYS A 192 22.37 0.28 -7.14
C LYS A 192 23.13 1.48 -6.55
N PRO A 193 22.92 2.74 -7.01
CA PRO A 193 23.65 3.88 -6.46
C PRO A 193 23.46 4.06 -4.96
N ARG A 194 22.26 3.91 -4.45
CA ARG A 194 21.96 4.03 -3.02
C ARG A 194 22.59 2.92 -2.21
N PHE A 195 22.58 1.70 -2.73
CA PHE A 195 23.21 0.55 -2.09
C PHE A 195 24.73 0.71 -2.03
N GLU A 196 25.36 1.12 -3.14
CA GLU A 196 26.81 1.37 -3.20
C GLU A 196 27.23 2.46 -2.22
N GLU A 197 26.48 3.55 -2.13
CA GLU A 197 26.71 4.64 -1.19
C GLU A 197 26.60 4.18 0.26
N ALA A 198 25.53 3.44 0.58
CA ALA A 198 25.27 2.98 1.94
C ALA A 198 26.31 1.96 2.44
N HIS A 199 26.88 1.14 1.57
CA HIS A 199 27.80 0.06 1.92
C HIS A 199 29.26 0.30 1.51
N GLY A 200 29.55 1.41 0.84
CA GLY A 200 30.91 1.74 0.39
C GLY A 200 31.48 0.75 -0.62
N VAL A 201 30.63 0.12 -1.42
CA VAL A 201 31.00 -0.91 -2.40
C VAL A 201 30.60 -0.49 -3.82
N SER A 202 31.20 -1.13 -4.81
CA SER A 202 30.81 -0.98 -6.22
C SER A 202 30.27 -2.30 -6.74
N ILE A 203 29.13 -2.25 -7.44
CA ILE A 203 28.46 -3.44 -7.99
C ILE A 203 28.57 -3.42 -9.52
N SER A 204 29.10 -4.48 -10.10
CA SER A 204 29.23 -4.59 -11.56
C SER A 204 27.89 -4.99 -12.22
N GLU A 205 27.70 -4.60 -13.48
CA GLU A 205 26.55 -5.04 -14.27
C GLU A 205 26.43 -6.57 -14.37
N PRO A 206 27.52 -7.33 -14.62
CA PRO A 206 27.45 -8.80 -14.58
C PRO A 206 26.98 -9.36 -13.24
N ALA A 207 27.32 -8.73 -12.12
CA ALA A 207 26.84 -9.13 -10.80
C ALA A 207 25.32 -8.95 -10.66
N LEU A 208 24.77 -7.85 -11.16
CA LEU A 208 23.33 -7.59 -11.18
C LEU A 208 22.58 -8.60 -12.05
N GLU A 209 23.10 -8.90 -13.24
CA GLU A 209 22.54 -9.91 -14.14
C GLU A 209 22.51 -11.29 -13.51
N SER A 210 23.58 -11.67 -12.83
CA SER A 210 23.66 -12.93 -12.09
C SER A 210 22.65 -13.01 -10.96
N ALA A 211 22.45 -11.91 -10.23
CA ALA A 211 21.46 -11.84 -9.15
C ALA A 211 20.03 -12.06 -9.68
N VAL A 212 19.68 -11.47 -10.82
CA VAL A 212 18.38 -11.64 -11.46
C VAL A 212 18.17 -13.10 -11.89
N LYS A 213 19.13 -13.70 -12.54
CA LYS A 213 19.07 -15.09 -12.97
C LYS A 213 18.93 -16.05 -11.80
N PHE A 214 19.65 -15.82 -10.72
CA PHE A 214 19.60 -16.61 -9.50
C PHE A 214 18.22 -16.50 -8.84
N ALA A 215 17.70 -15.32 -8.68
CA ALA A 215 16.38 -15.08 -8.08
C ALA A 215 15.27 -15.80 -8.87
N ARG A 216 15.29 -15.75 -10.20
CA ARG A 216 14.30 -16.45 -11.05
C ARG A 216 14.35 -17.96 -10.95
N ARG A 217 15.51 -18.53 -10.68
CA ARG A 217 15.69 -19.98 -10.60
C ARG A 217 15.14 -20.57 -9.30
N TYR A 218 15.09 -19.79 -8.22
CA TYR A 218 14.79 -20.25 -6.87
C TYR A 218 13.53 -19.62 -6.24
N VAL A 219 12.80 -18.80 -6.97
CA VAL A 219 11.53 -18.17 -6.52
C VAL A 219 10.34 -18.73 -7.29
#